data_915ee210192a32464d433f01b863db27
#
_entry.id   915ee210192a32464d433f01b863db27
#
_cell.length_a   1.000
_cell.length_b   1.000
_cell.length_c   1.000
_cell.angle_alpha   90.00
_cell.angle_beta   90.00
_cell.angle_gamma   90.00
#
_symmetry.space_group_name_H-M   'P 1'
#
loop_
_entity.id
_entity.type
_entity.pdbx_description
1 polymer ?
#
loop_
_entity_poly.entity_id
_entity_poly.type
_entity_poly.pdbx_seq_one_letter_code
_entity_poly.pdbx_strand_id
1 'polypeptide(L)'
;MEQTSTKIRKHATKWVVGSCGCGCSLPLVGILLLIMVCCSIMTIFASDESQGQGAIQEQYSNYVMQYSMEFDVPPALVYAVIKAESGFNPNAVSSVGARGLMQMLPSTFESMKNNFFPEDTYTSNDLFTPEVSIKYGTKYLSETLKKYDVKETAIASYNAGQGAVDSWLKNSTYSDDGKTLKYIPYSETRAYVETVIKYYNEYLQQVSTNPEAPVYPDISQPSEFGFIWPCPGTTVITSYWGDGRNHKGLDVSGADCYGKPIVAVQDGTVTWANHSGWGGGYGLGAYISHGDGISTRYAHMSQCLVNVGDTVKQGQVIGYIGNTGDSYGAHLHFEVRINDVAVDALKYLPSPQ
;
A
#
# COMPACT_ATOMS: atom_id res chain seq x y z
N MET A 1 -19.38 72.05 31.61
CA MET A 1 -19.46 72.46 30.21
C MET A 1 -19.05 71.30 29.44
N GLU A 2 -19.76 70.67 28.63
CA GLU A 2 -21.11 70.61 28.10
C GLU A 2 -21.22 69.33 27.34
N GLN A 3 -22.29 68.66 27.53
CA GLN A 3 -22.68 67.36 26.93
C GLN A 3 -22.88 67.60 25.42
N THR A 4 -22.63 66.57 24.64
CA THR A 4 -23.49 66.24 23.51
C THR A 4 -23.55 64.73 23.22
N SER A 5 -24.68 64.20 23.59
CA SER A 5 -25.22 62.89 23.24
C SER A 5 -25.66 62.88 21.80
N THR A 6 -25.28 61.85 21.03
CA THR A 6 -25.88 61.56 19.71
C THR A 6 -26.62 60.24 19.73
N LYS A 7 -27.92 60.29 19.67
CA LYS A 7 -28.88 59.20 19.51
C LYS A 7 -28.75 58.54 18.12
N ILE A 8 -28.54 57.26 18.06
CA ILE A 8 -28.73 56.47 16.85
C ILE A 8 -30.18 55.99 16.78
N ARG A 9 -30.91 56.45 15.78
CA ARG A 9 -32.27 56.05 15.44
C ARG A 9 -32.28 54.63 14.84
N LYS A 10 -33.07 53.74 15.43
CA LYS A 10 -33.47 52.44 14.83
C LYS A 10 -34.57 52.71 13.80
N HIS A 11 -34.33 52.41 12.54
CA HIS A 11 -35.38 52.28 11.53
C HIS A 11 -35.87 50.82 11.50
N ALA A 12 -37.07 50.60 11.97
CA ALA A 12 -37.80 49.35 11.74
C ALA A 12 -38.53 49.47 10.39
N THR A 13 -38.14 48.65 9.44
CA THR A 13 -38.88 48.52 8.16
C THR A 13 -39.95 47.41 8.32
N LYS A 14 -41.21 47.82 8.33
CA LYS A 14 -42.35 46.94 8.24
C LYS A 14 -42.43 46.33 6.84
N TRP A 15 -42.42 45.02 6.74
CA TRP A 15 -42.79 44.32 5.51
C TRP A 15 -44.33 44.15 5.49
N VAL A 16 -44.91 44.75 4.46
CA VAL A 16 -46.34 44.59 4.13
C VAL A 16 -46.47 43.27 3.36
N VAL A 17 -47.30 42.36 3.89
CA VAL A 17 -47.70 41.16 3.18
C VAL A 17 -48.76 41.52 2.18
N GLY A 18 -48.41 41.60 0.89
CA GLY A 18 -49.35 41.66 -0.21
C GLY A 18 -49.54 40.25 -0.77
N SER A 19 -50.72 39.70 -0.56
CA SER A 19 -51.16 38.47 -1.23
C SER A 19 -51.46 38.75 -2.68
N CYS A 20 -50.71 38.22 -3.62
CA CYS A 20 -51.12 38.07 -5.01
C CYS A 20 -50.74 36.65 -5.45
N GLY A 21 -51.77 35.83 -5.66
CA GLY A 21 -51.60 34.48 -6.21
C GLY A 21 -51.16 34.54 -7.66
N CYS A 22 -50.04 33.90 -7.97
CA CYS A 22 -49.80 33.22 -9.24
C CYS A 22 -48.57 32.35 -9.12
N GLY A 23 -48.72 31.11 -9.46
CA GLY A 23 -47.75 30.01 -9.31
C GLY A 23 -46.31 30.30 -9.76
N CYS A 24 -45.42 29.95 -8.86
CA CYS A 24 -44.03 29.58 -9.19
C CYS A 24 -43.57 28.48 -8.24
N SER A 25 -43.89 27.23 -8.59
CA SER A 25 -43.37 26.02 -7.96
C SER A 25 -42.04 25.54 -8.58
N LEU A 26 -41.24 26.48 -9.13
CA LEU A 26 -40.03 26.17 -9.89
C LEU A 26 -38.73 25.95 -9.09
N PRO A 27 -38.49 26.45 -7.85
CA PRO A 27 -37.25 26.19 -7.18
C PRO A 27 -37.23 24.82 -6.46
N LEU A 28 -38.38 24.30 -6.00
CA LEU A 28 -38.45 22.99 -5.29
C LEU A 28 -38.30 21.79 -6.24
N VAL A 29 -38.83 21.91 -7.48
CA VAL A 29 -38.69 20.85 -8.50
C VAL A 29 -37.25 20.77 -9.01
N GLY A 30 -36.57 21.91 -9.13
CA GLY A 30 -35.15 21.97 -9.53
C GLY A 30 -34.22 21.31 -8.48
N ILE A 31 -34.48 21.55 -7.19
CA ILE A 31 -33.70 20.94 -6.10
C ILE A 31 -33.99 19.44 -5.99
N LEU A 32 -35.24 19.01 -6.16
CA LEU A 32 -35.59 17.59 -6.18
C LEU A 32 -35.01 16.86 -7.41
N LEU A 33 -34.97 17.50 -8.57
CA LEU A 33 -34.31 16.95 -9.77
C LEU A 33 -32.78 16.87 -9.58
N LEU A 34 -32.16 17.85 -8.94
CA LEU A 34 -30.71 17.81 -8.64
C LEU A 34 -30.40 16.68 -7.63
N ILE A 35 -31.23 16.52 -6.60
CA ILE A 35 -31.07 15.44 -5.63
C ILE A 35 -31.33 14.07 -6.28
N MET A 36 -32.32 13.94 -7.17
CA MET A 36 -32.56 12.70 -7.92
C MET A 36 -31.43 12.38 -8.90
N VAL A 37 -30.85 13.37 -9.56
CA VAL A 37 -29.67 13.19 -10.43
C VAL A 37 -28.45 12.83 -9.61
N CYS A 38 -28.22 13.46 -8.45
CA CYS A 38 -27.15 13.05 -7.53
C CYS A 38 -27.37 11.65 -6.95
N CYS A 39 -28.60 11.28 -6.59
CA CYS A 39 -28.90 9.93 -6.10
C CYS A 39 -28.81 8.87 -7.21
N SER A 40 -29.20 9.19 -8.46
CA SER A 40 -29.05 8.26 -9.58
C SER A 40 -27.58 8.13 -10.02
N ILE A 41 -26.75 9.17 -9.87
CA ILE A 41 -25.30 9.07 -10.06
C ILE A 41 -24.68 8.26 -8.94
N MET A 42 -25.11 8.41 -7.67
CA MET A 42 -24.65 7.56 -6.56
C MET A 42 -25.08 6.10 -6.69
N THR A 43 -26.26 5.79 -7.23
CA THR A 43 -26.69 4.40 -7.46
C THR A 43 -26.01 3.75 -8.66
N ILE A 44 -25.58 4.52 -9.67
CA ILE A 44 -24.75 4.02 -10.77
C ILE A 44 -23.33 3.71 -10.29
N PHE A 45 -22.82 4.45 -9.31
CA PHE A 45 -21.50 4.15 -8.69
C PHE A 45 -21.55 3.05 -7.62
N ALA A 46 -22.72 2.77 -7.01
CA ALA A 46 -22.85 1.76 -5.95
C ALA A 46 -23.05 0.32 -6.47
N SER A 47 -23.37 0.13 -7.75
CA SER A 47 -23.63 -1.19 -8.33
C SER A 47 -22.45 -1.81 -9.10
N ASP A 48 -21.32 -1.12 -9.19
CA ASP A 48 -20.15 -1.58 -9.98
C ASP A 48 -18.86 -1.76 -9.14
N GLU A 49 -18.94 -1.56 -7.81
CA GLU A 49 -17.75 -1.61 -6.95
C GLU A 49 -17.15 -3.03 -6.78
N SER A 50 -17.89 -4.09 -7.04
CA SER A 50 -17.38 -5.46 -6.80
C SER A 50 -16.70 -6.11 -8.02
N GLN A 51 -17.00 -5.63 -9.23
CA GLN A 51 -16.41 -6.18 -10.46
C GLN A 51 -15.25 -5.32 -11.01
N GLY A 52 -15.22 -4.02 -10.70
CA GLY A 52 -14.20 -3.10 -11.22
C GLY A 52 -12.90 -3.06 -10.43
N GLN A 53 -12.91 -3.40 -9.15
CA GLN A 53 -11.75 -3.27 -8.27
C GLN A 53 -10.64 -4.27 -8.58
N GLY A 54 -10.97 -5.52 -8.89
CA GLY A 54 -9.98 -6.53 -9.28
C GLY A 54 -9.30 -6.20 -10.61
N ALA A 55 -10.09 -5.83 -11.61
CA ALA A 55 -9.58 -5.52 -12.96
C ALA A 55 -8.72 -4.24 -13.00
N ILE A 56 -9.06 -3.21 -12.22
CA ILE A 56 -8.29 -1.95 -12.15
C ILE A 56 -6.95 -2.18 -11.43
N GLN A 57 -6.94 -2.99 -10.39
CA GLN A 57 -5.73 -3.38 -9.68
C GLN A 57 -4.79 -4.18 -10.59
N GLU A 58 -5.32 -5.10 -11.38
CA GLU A 58 -4.57 -5.88 -12.37
C GLU A 58 -3.95 -4.98 -13.45
N GLN A 59 -4.68 -3.98 -13.94
CA GLN A 59 -4.22 -3.05 -14.97
C GLN A 59 -2.93 -2.31 -14.59
N TYR A 60 -2.71 -1.98 -13.31
CA TYR A 60 -1.53 -1.23 -12.84
C TYR A 60 -0.53 -2.10 -12.10
N SER A 61 -0.78 -3.40 -11.96
CA SER A 61 0.02 -4.30 -11.14
C SER A 61 1.50 -4.29 -11.51
N ASN A 62 1.82 -4.31 -12.79
CA ASN A 62 3.20 -4.31 -13.27
C ASN A 62 3.97 -3.07 -12.81
N TYR A 63 3.38 -1.86 -12.96
CA TYR A 63 4.03 -0.61 -12.54
C TYR A 63 4.11 -0.50 -11.01
N VAL A 64 3.02 -0.87 -10.31
CA VAL A 64 3.05 -0.86 -8.83
C VAL A 64 4.12 -1.81 -8.32
N MET A 65 4.19 -3.05 -8.84
CA MET A 65 5.21 -4.01 -8.44
C MET A 65 6.62 -3.51 -8.76
N GLN A 66 6.85 -3.05 -9.99
CA GLN A 66 8.15 -2.54 -10.44
C GLN A 66 8.67 -1.44 -9.52
N TYR A 67 7.89 -0.36 -9.32
CA TYR A 67 8.35 0.82 -8.57
C TYR A 67 8.28 0.65 -7.05
N SER A 68 7.41 -0.24 -6.54
CA SER A 68 7.47 -0.69 -5.15
C SER A 68 8.80 -1.37 -4.85
N MET A 69 9.27 -2.21 -5.76
CA MET A 69 10.54 -2.92 -5.68
C MET A 69 11.72 -1.96 -5.78
N GLU A 70 11.72 -1.10 -6.81
CA GLU A 70 12.81 -0.17 -7.09
C GLU A 70 13.04 0.81 -5.92
N PHE A 71 11.97 1.22 -5.24
CA PHE A 71 12.05 2.26 -4.21
C PHE A 71 11.81 1.77 -2.78
N ASP A 72 11.69 0.45 -2.57
CA ASP A 72 11.48 -0.18 -1.27
C ASP A 72 10.21 0.33 -0.55
N VAL A 73 9.08 0.29 -1.25
CA VAL A 73 7.76 0.64 -0.73
C VAL A 73 6.82 -0.55 -0.83
N PRO A 74 6.11 -0.95 0.26
CA PRO A 74 5.16 -2.05 0.18
C PRO A 74 4.11 -1.86 -0.92
N PRO A 75 3.90 -2.82 -1.86
CA PRO A 75 2.92 -2.68 -2.93
C PRO A 75 1.51 -2.34 -2.43
N ALA A 76 1.08 -2.97 -1.32
CA ALA A 76 -0.20 -2.68 -0.69
C ALA A 76 -0.35 -1.21 -0.26
N LEU A 77 0.75 -0.56 0.14
CA LEU A 77 0.74 0.86 0.50
C LEU A 77 0.64 1.75 -0.75
N VAL A 78 1.31 1.38 -1.84
CA VAL A 78 1.20 2.11 -3.12
C VAL A 78 -0.24 2.03 -3.64
N TYR A 79 -0.87 0.84 -3.63
CA TYR A 79 -2.28 0.68 -3.99
C TYR A 79 -3.21 1.51 -3.09
N ALA A 80 -2.95 1.53 -1.78
CA ALA A 80 -3.74 2.30 -0.81
C ALA A 80 -3.69 3.82 -1.10
N VAL A 81 -2.50 4.33 -1.42
CA VAL A 81 -2.31 5.73 -1.82
C VAL A 81 -3.01 6.01 -3.14
N ILE A 82 -2.83 5.20 -4.18
CA ILE A 82 -3.53 5.37 -5.47
C ILE A 82 -5.06 5.38 -5.27
N LYS A 83 -5.58 4.48 -4.45
CA LYS A 83 -7.02 4.42 -4.14
C LYS A 83 -7.50 5.68 -3.43
N ALA A 84 -6.75 6.17 -2.45
CA ALA A 84 -7.10 7.36 -1.69
C ALA A 84 -7.00 8.64 -2.53
N GLU A 85 -5.99 8.75 -3.40
CA GLU A 85 -5.69 9.95 -4.17
C GLU A 85 -6.61 10.13 -5.41
N SER A 86 -6.87 9.06 -6.12
CA SER A 86 -7.55 9.15 -7.42
C SER A 86 -8.68 8.14 -7.62
N GLY A 87 -8.84 7.16 -6.71
CA GLY A 87 -9.72 6.02 -6.94
C GLY A 87 -9.34 5.24 -8.20
N PHE A 88 -8.04 5.19 -8.54
CA PHE A 88 -7.48 4.59 -9.76
C PHE A 88 -7.82 5.35 -11.07
N ASN A 89 -8.22 6.62 -11.00
CA ASN A 89 -8.42 7.44 -12.19
C ASN A 89 -7.10 8.10 -12.64
N PRO A 90 -6.50 7.70 -13.77
CA PRO A 90 -5.23 8.27 -14.24
C PRO A 90 -5.37 9.73 -14.70
N ASN A 91 -6.58 10.17 -15.01
CA ASN A 91 -6.88 11.52 -15.46
C ASN A 91 -7.36 12.46 -14.33
N ALA A 92 -7.24 12.03 -13.08
CA ALA A 92 -7.66 12.84 -11.94
C ALA A 92 -6.84 14.14 -11.83
N VAL A 93 -7.53 15.26 -11.53
CA VAL A 93 -6.94 16.55 -11.26
C VAL A 93 -7.62 17.15 -10.04
N SER A 94 -6.83 17.51 -9.02
CA SER A 94 -7.37 18.18 -7.83
C SER A 94 -7.59 19.67 -8.03
N SER A 95 -8.30 20.30 -7.12
CA SER A 95 -8.52 21.77 -7.14
C SER A 95 -7.23 22.59 -7.05
N VAL A 96 -6.16 22.01 -6.52
CA VAL A 96 -4.82 22.63 -6.42
C VAL A 96 -3.88 22.21 -7.55
N GLY A 97 -4.38 21.44 -8.52
CA GLY A 97 -3.63 21.04 -9.72
C GLY A 97 -2.74 19.80 -9.54
N ALA A 98 -2.94 19.01 -8.51
CA ALA A 98 -2.31 17.70 -8.40
C ALA A 98 -2.88 16.75 -9.47
N ARG A 99 -2.06 15.83 -10.01
CA ARG A 99 -2.36 15.09 -11.24
C ARG A 99 -2.11 13.59 -11.13
N GLY A 100 -2.92 12.82 -11.85
CA GLY A 100 -2.71 11.40 -12.11
C GLY A 100 -3.08 10.48 -10.96
N LEU A 101 -2.66 9.23 -11.05
CA LEU A 101 -3.01 8.17 -10.10
C LEU A 101 -2.61 8.48 -8.66
N MET A 102 -1.45 9.09 -8.46
CA MET A 102 -0.89 9.38 -7.13
C MET A 102 -0.93 10.88 -6.78
N GLN A 103 -1.70 11.67 -7.51
CA GLN A 103 -2.01 13.08 -7.27
C GLN A 103 -0.78 13.95 -6.91
N MET A 104 0.24 13.89 -7.76
CA MET A 104 1.44 14.69 -7.55
C MET A 104 1.27 16.12 -8.08
N LEU A 105 1.68 17.11 -7.28
CA LEU A 105 1.76 18.50 -7.74
C LEU A 105 2.88 18.68 -8.77
N PRO A 106 2.70 19.52 -9.81
CA PRO A 106 3.76 19.84 -10.77
C PRO A 106 5.07 20.30 -10.13
N SER A 107 5.02 21.10 -9.07
CA SER A 107 6.22 21.55 -8.35
C SER A 107 6.95 20.41 -7.63
N THR A 108 6.19 19.45 -7.06
CA THR A 108 6.75 18.26 -6.41
C THR A 108 7.38 17.36 -7.47
N PHE A 109 6.72 17.17 -8.61
CA PHE A 109 7.27 16.41 -9.74
C PHE A 109 8.61 16.97 -10.22
N GLU A 110 8.69 18.29 -10.45
CA GLU A 110 9.96 18.92 -10.89
C GLU A 110 11.07 18.77 -9.83
N SER A 111 10.72 18.89 -8.53
CA SER A 111 11.68 18.65 -7.46
C SER A 111 12.17 17.19 -7.45
N MET A 112 11.26 16.22 -7.57
CA MET A 112 11.61 14.79 -7.61
C MET A 112 12.46 14.46 -8.84
N LYS A 113 12.09 14.99 -10.00
CA LYS A 113 12.84 14.82 -11.25
C LYS A 113 14.27 15.34 -11.09
N ASN A 114 14.43 16.58 -10.66
CA ASN A 114 15.77 17.19 -10.55
C ASN A 114 16.67 16.49 -9.53
N ASN A 115 16.11 15.96 -8.45
CA ASN A 115 16.89 15.32 -7.39
C ASN A 115 17.17 13.83 -7.63
N PHE A 116 16.29 13.11 -8.32
CA PHE A 116 16.37 11.65 -8.41
C PHE A 116 16.40 11.10 -9.84
N PHE A 117 15.90 11.86 -10.82
CA PHE A 117 15.77 11.42 -12.21
C PHE A 117 16.17 12.52 -13.22
N PRO A 118 17.38 13.13 -13.08
CA PRO A 118 17.76 14.27 -13.89
C PRO A 118 17.82 13.96 -15.40
N GLU A 119 18.00 12.69 -15.77
CA GLU A 119 18.04 12.24 -17.16
C GLU A 119 16.64 11.95 -17.76
N ASP A 120 15.58 11.92 -16.93
CA ASP A 120 14.23 11.69 -17.44
C ASP A 120 13.77 12.90 -18.29
N THR A 121 13.15 12.60 -19.42
CA THR A 121 12.61 13.63 -20.33
C THR A 121 11.16 14.01 -20.02
N TYR A 122 10.52 13.34 -19.05
CA TYR A 122 9.13 13.59 -18.68
C TYR A 122 8.91 15.01 -18.16
N THR A 123 7.69 15.49 -18.36
CA THR A 123 7.16 16.75 -17.86
C THR A 123 6.03 16.48 -16.86
N SER A 124 5.57 17.47 -16.12
CA SER A 124 4.45 17.30 -15.20
C SER A 124 3.12 16.94 -15.91
N ASN A 125 3.01 17.05 -17.22
CA ASN A 125 1.86 16.57 -17.99
C ASN A 125 1.87 15.04 -18.13
N ASP A 126 3.03 14.42 -18.06
CA ASP A 126 3.17 12.96 -18.15
C ASP A 126 2.69 12.24 -16.87
N LEU A 127 2.35 13.00 -15.80
CA LEU A 127 1.68 12.46 -14.60
C LEU A 127 0.31 11.83 -14.90
N PHE A 128 -0.30 12.11 -16.05
CA PHE A 128 -1.51 11.41 -16.53
C PHE A 128 -1.20 10.01 -17.10
N THR A 129 0.06 9.72 -17.39
CA THR A 129 0.51 8.39 -17.78
C THR A 129 0.69 7.53 -16.52
N PRO A 130 0.00 6.37 -16.41
CA PRO A 130 0.03 5.54 -15.21
C PRO A 130 1.44 5.21 -14.73
N GLU A 131 2.32 4.79 -15.63
CA GLU A 131 3.71 4.48 -15.30
C GLU A 131 4.43 5.65 -14.63
N VAL A 132 4.35 6.85 -15.22
CA VAL A 132 5.04 8.05 -14.71
C VAL A 132 4.47 8.46 -13.36
N SER A 133 3.13 8.45 -13.22
CA SER A 133 2.48 8.77 -11.96
C SER A 133 2.91 7.83 -10.83
N ILE A 134 2.94 6.52 -11.10
CA ILE A 134 3.33 5.49 -10.12
C ILE A 134 4.82 5.59 -9.82
N LYS A 135 5.70 5.75 -10.82
CA LYS A 135 7.15 5.94 -10.64
C LYS A 135 7.44 7.08 -9.65
N TYR A 136 6.99 8.27 -10.00
CA TYR A 136 7.31 9.47 -9.22
C TYR A 136 6.59 9.52 -7.87
N GLY A 137 5.32 9.08 -7.82
CA GLY A 137 4.55 9.01 -6.59
C GLY A 137 5.12 8.00 -5.60
N THR A 138 5.50 6.81 -6.06
CA THR A 138 6.13 5.78 -5.22
C THR A 138 7.51 6.23 -4.73
N LYS A 139 8.30 6.89 -5.58
CA LYS A 139 9.59 7.47 -5.14
C LYS A 139 9.39 8.53 -4.06
N TYR A 140 8.41 9.44 -4.21
CA TYR A 140 8.10 10.44 -3.20
C TYR A 140 7.63 9.79 -1.88
N LEU A 141 6.79 8.76 -1.96
CA LEU A 141 6.36 7.98 -0.80
C LEU A 141 7.55 7.29 -0.10
N SER A 142 8.48 6.71 -0.86
CA SER A 142 9.74 6.16 -0.35
C SER A 142 10.55 7.20 0.44
N GLU A 143 10.68 8.41 -0.09
CA GLU A 143 11.44 9.47 0.60
C GLU A 143 10.75 9.93 1.89
N THR A 144 9.40 9.92 1.95
CA THR A 144 8.70 10.21 3.20
C THR A 144 8.86 9.08 4.21
N LEU A 145 8.80 7.82 3.78
CA LEU A 145 9.00 6.65 4.65
C LEU A 145 10.44 6.57 5.19
N LYS A 146 11.44 6.98 4.40
CA LYS A 146 12.84 7.06 4.86
C LYS A 146 13.07 8.20 5.86
N LYS A 147 12.35 9.30 5.69
CA LYS A 147 12.50 10.48 6.55
C LYS A 147 11.81 10.30 7.91
N TYR A 148 10.69 9.61 7.95
CA TYR A 148 9.88 9.45 9.15
C TYR A 148 9.80 7.98 9.56
N ASP A 149 10.29 7.65 10.76
CA ASP A 149 10.30 6.28 11.31
C ASP A 149 8.88 5.69 11.49
N VAL A 150 7.85 6.57 11.59
CA VAL A 150 6.46 6.19 11.83
C VAL A 150 5.67 6.31 10.53
N LYS A 151 5.06 5.20 10.10
CA LYS A 151 4.32 5.10 8.83
C LYS A 151 3.22 6.15 8.70
N GLU A 152 2.43 6.34 9.74
CA GLU A 152 1.33 7.31 9.78
C GLU A 152 1.84 8.75 9.62
N THR A 153 3.00 9.05 10.20
CA THR A 153 3.69 10.34 10.04
C THR A 153 4.18 10.53 8.60
N ALA A 154 4.73 9.47 7.98
CA ALA A 154 5.13 9.50 6.58
C ALA A 154 3.94 9.71 5.62
N ILE A 155 2.83 9.02 5.86
CA ILE A 155 1.58 9.19 5.10
C ILE A 155 1.02 10.60 5.27
N ALA A 156 1.01 11.14 6.50
CA ALA A 156 0.61 12.53 6.75
C ALA A 156 1.47 13.52 5.97
N SER A 157 2.78 13.24 5.87
CA SER A 157 3.73 14.06 5.11
C SER A 157 3.51 13.99 3.60
N TYR A 158 3.07 12.86 3.07
CA TYR A 158 2.71 12.74 1.66
C TYR A 158 1.61 13.73 1.27
N ASN A 159 0.56 13.83 2.09
CA ASN A 159 -0.59 14.70 1.86
C ASN A 159 -0.34 16.17 2.25
N ALA A 160 0.13 16.43 3.47
CA ALA A 160 0.30 17.79 3.99
C ALA A 160 1.61 18.46 3.59
N GLY A 161 2.56 17.69 3.07
CA GLY A 161 3.92 18.12 2.78
C GLY A 161 4.86 18.06 3.99
N GLN A 162 6.14 17.81 3.72
CA GLN A 162 7.17 17.60 4.74
C GLN A 162 7.33 18.80 5.69
N GLY A 163 7.25 20.04 5.18
CA GLY A 163 7.41 21.24 5.98
C GLY A 163 6.34 21.40 7.07
N ALA A 164 5.09 21.02 6.78
CA ALA A 164 4.01 21.03 7.75
C ALA A 164 4.25 19.98 8.83
N VAL A 165 4.56 18.75 8.45
CA VAL A 165 4.81 17.65 9.39
C VAL A 165 6.04 17.92 10.26
N ASP A 166 7.15 18.42 9.69
CA ASP A 166 8.34 18.82 10.47
C ASP A 166 8.01 19.89 11.52
N SER A 167 7.12 20.83 11.19
CA SER A 167 6.62 21.84 12.13
C SER A 167 5.76 21.23 13.24
N TRP A 168 4.89 20.26 12.91
CA TRP A 168 4.03 19.59 13.88
C TRP A 168 4.83 18.73 14.85
N LEU A 169 5.83 17.99 14.34
CA LEU A 169 6.70 17.14 15.16
C LEU A 169 7.51 17.93 16.21
N LYS A 170 7.82 19.21 15.92
CA LYS A 170 8.52 20.10 16.88
C LYS A 170 7.60 20.70 17.94
N ASN A 171 6.29 20.56 17.79
CA ASN A 171 5.31 21.16 18.68
C ASN A 171 4.76 20.11 19.65
N SER A 172 4.96 20.31 20.97
CA SER A 172 4.50 19.40 22.02
C SER A 172 2.98 19.21 22.07
N THR A 173 2.19 20.10 21.44
CA THR A 173 0.75 19.90 21.27
C THR A 173 0.44 18.75 20.31
N TYR A 174 1.29 18.48 19.34
CA TYR A 174 1.04 17.52 18.26
C TYR A 174 1.92 16.27 18.33
N SER A 175 3.07 16.34 19.02
CA SER A 175 3.99 15.22 19.18
C SER A 175 4.66 15.29 20.55
N ASP A 176 4.85 14.15 21.21
CA ASP A 176 5.54 14.05 22.49
C ASP A 176 7.01 13.62 22.33
N ASP A 177 7.32 12.91 21.24
CA ASP A 177 8.63 12.28 20.98
C ASP A 177 9.38 12.90 19.78
N GLY A 178 8.76 13.84 19.09
CA GLY A 178 9.30 14.42 17.84
C GLY A 178 9.28 13.50 16.64
N LYS A 179 8.62 12.34 16.72
CA LYS A 179 8.54 11.30 15.67
C LYS A 179 7.12 10.90 15.36
N THR A 180 6.28 10.77 16.38
CA THR A 180 4.89 10.31 16.28
C THR A 180 3.94 11.50 16.39
N LEU A 181 3.02 11.63 15.44
CA LEU A 181 1.95 12.61 15.52
C LEU A 181 0.80 12.06 16.36
N LYS A 182 0.68 12.50 17.61
CA LYS A 182 -0.49 12.20 18.48
C LYS A 182 -1.75 12.93 18.05
N TYR A 183 -1.60 14.04 17.30
CA TYR A 183 -2.68 14.81 16.72
C TYR A 183 -2.21 15.49 15.43
N ILE A 184 -2.97 15.33 14.35
CA ILE A 184 -2.71 15.98 13.06
C ILE A 184 -3.62 17.21 12.96
N PRO A 185 -3.08 18.45 12.86
CA PRO A 185 -3.89 19.66 12.90
C PRO A 185 -4.87 19.80 11.73
N TYR A 186 -4.48 19.40 10.53
CA TYR A 186 -5.32 19.50 9.34
C TYR A 186 -6.34 18.35 9.32
N SER A 187 -7.62 18.67 9.33
CA SER A 187 -8.72 17.67 9.31
C SER A 187 -8.69 16.81 8.05
N GLU A 188 -8.33 17.39 6.91
CA GLU A 188 -8.17 16.68 5.64
C GLU A 188 -7.06 15.62 5.75
N THR A 189 -5.90 16.01 6.25
CA THR A 189 -4.76 15.08 6.41
C THR A 189 -5.06 13.98 7.43
N ARG A 190 -5.83 14.25 8.50
CA ARG A 190 -6.29 13.19 9.42
C ARG A 190 -7.13 12.14 8.71
N ALA A 191 -8.16 12.61 7.99
CA ALA A 191 -9.04 11.72 7.22
C ALA A 191 -8.26 10.96 6.13
N TYR A 192 -7.28 11.60 5.51
CA TYR A 192 -6.41 10.97 4.54
C TYR A 192 -5.59 9.82 5.15
N VAL A 193 -4.91 10.06 6.28
CA VAL A 193 -4.13 9.02 6.98
C VAL A 193 -5.01 7.85 7.36
N GLU A 194 -6.18 8.10 7.97
CA GLU A 194 -7.14 7.05 8.32
C GLU A 194 -7.58 6.24 7.09
N THR A 195 -7.86 6.94 5.98
CA THR A 195 -8.29 6.31 4.71
C THR A 195 -7.19 5.45 4.10
N VAL A 196 -5.95 5.96 4.02
CA VAL A 196 -4.82 5.19 3.48
C VAL A 196 -4.52 3.97 4.34
N ILE A 197 -4.51 4.11 5.68
CA ILE A 197 -4.29 2.96 6.58
C ILE A 197 -5.41 1.92 6.45
N LYS A 198 -6.67 2.36 6.32
CA LYS A 198 -7.80 1.46 6.06
C LYS A 198 -7.57 0.67 4.77
N TYR A 199 -7.30 1.34 3.64
CA TYR A 199 -7.06 0.68 2.36
C TYR A 199 -5.80 -0.20 2.39
N TYR A 200 -4.74 0.25 3.05
CA TYR A 200 -3.54 -0.57 3.25
C TYR A 200 -3.86 -1.91 3.93
N ASN A 201 -4.62 -1.87 5.02
CA ASN A 201 -5.04 -3.09 5.72
C ASN A 201 -5.99 -3.96 4.88
N GLU A 202 -6.90 -3.34 4.09
CA GLU A 202 -7.76 -4.06 3.16
C GLU A 202 -6.95 -4.79 2.08
N TYR A 203 -5.96 -4.13 1.48
CA TYR A 203 -5.07 -4.76 0.49
C TYR A 203 -4.20 -5.87 1.10
N LEU A 204 -3.73 -5.70 2.32
CA LEU A 204 -3.04 -6.76 3.05
C LEU A 204 -3.94 -7.98 3.30
N GLN A 205 -5.20 -7.76 3.69
CA GLN A 205 -6.16 -8.84 3.89
C GLN A 205 -6.55 -9.53 2.59
N GLN A 206 -6.75 -8.79 1.49
CA GLN A 206 -7.07 -9.38 0.18
C GLN A 206 -5.97 -10.33 -0.29
N VAL A 207 -4.71 -9.98 -0.07
CA VAL A 207 -3.57 -10.87 -0.34
C VAL A 207 -3.58 -12.09 0.59
N SER A 208 -4.01 -11.92 1.85
CA SER A 208 -4.07 -13.01 2.85
C SER A 208 -5.29 -13.93 2.68
N THR A 209 -6.41 -13.43 2.10
CA THR A 209 -7.69 -14.15 2.05
C THR A 209 -8.11 -14.57 0.64
N ASN A 210 -7.39 -14.13 -0.41
CA ASN A 210 -7.75 -14.49 -1.79
C ASN A 210 -7.13 -15.84 -2.19
N PRO A 211 -7.91 -16.94 -2.24
CA PRO A 211 -7.45 -18.19 -2.82
C PRO A 211 -7.24 -18.12 -4.35
N GLU A 212 -7.63 -17.01 -4.99
CA GLU A 212 -7.43 -16.72 -6.42
C GLU A 212 -6.30 -15.69 -6.65
N ALA A 213 -5.22 -15.71 -5.83
CA ALA A 213 -3.97 -15.09 -6.27
C ALA A 213 -3.60 -15.70 -7.64
N PRO A 214 -3.05 -14.90 -8.59
CA PRO A 214 -2.81 -15.39 -9.94
C PRO A 214 -2.13 -16.76 -9.90
N VAL A 215 -2.82 -17.76 -10.46
CA VAL A 215 -2.28 -19.11 -10.62
C VAL A 215 -1.17 -18.99 -11.66
N TYR A 216 0.06 -18.94 -11.18
CA TYR A 216 1.21 -19.04 -12.07
C TYR A 216 1.20 -20.43 -12.70
N PRO A 217 1.28 -20.54 -14.03
CA PRO A 217 1.18 -21.83 -14.68
C PRO A 217 2.34 -22.75 -14.27
N ASP A 218 1.98 -23.94 -13.89
CA ASP A 218 2.77 -25.18 -13.88
C ASP A 218 3.80 -25.49 -12.79
N ILE A 219 3.91 -24.71 -11.71
CA ILE A 219 4.67 -25.12 -10.50
C ILE A 219 3.74 -25.71 -9.42
N SER A 220 2.47 -25.87 -9.74
CA SER A 220 1.40 -26.23 -8.81
C SER A 220 1.22 -27.74 -8.58
N GLN A 221 2.02 -28.57 -9.22
CA GLN A 221 1.98 -30.01 -8.91
C GLN A 221 2.76 -30.25 -7.61
N PRO A 222 2.09 -30.72 -6.56
CA PRO A 222 2.80 -31.04 -5.32
C PRO A 222 3.85 -32.15 -5.58
N SER A 223 4.98 -32.06 -4.84
CA SER A 223 5.95 -33.13 -4.77
C SER A 223 5.32 -34.39 -4.14
N GLU A 224 6.04 -35.50 -4.10
CA GLU A 224 5.61 -36.72 -3.38
C GLU A 224 5.35 -36.47 -1.88
N PHE A 225 5.93 -35.40 -1.31
CA PHE A 225 5.69 -34.93 0.07
C PHE A 225 4.52 -33.93 0.17
N GLY A 226 3.85 -33.61 -0.92
CA GLY A 226 2.73 -32.69 -0.96
C GLY A 226 3.12 -31.20 -0.95
N PHE A 227 4.40 -30.84 -1.08
CA PHE A 227 4.86 -29.44 -1.14
C PHE A 227 4.79 -28.90 -2.54
N ILE A 228 4.38 -27.64 -2.68
CA ILE A 228 4.52 -26.85 -3.93
C ILE A 228 5.79 -26.00 -3.88
N TRP A 229 6.15 -25.39 -5.00
CA TRP A 229 7.29 -24.46 -5.06
C TRP A 229 7.00 -23.16 -4.32
N PRO A 230 7.92 -22.64 -3.46
CA PRO A 230 7.65 -21.50 -2.58
C PRO A 230 7.59 -20.14 -3.29
N CYS A 231 8.12 -20.02 -4.52
CA CYS A 231 8.23 -18.78 -5.28
C CYS A 231 7.67 -18.95 -6.69
N PRO A 232 6.35 -18.85 -6.92
CA PRO A 232 5.74 -19.09 -8.24
C PRO A 232 6.33 -18.25 -9.37
N GLY A 233 6.87 -17.07 -9.05
CA GLY A 233 7.42 -16.13 -10.03
C GLY A 233 8.89 -16.34 -10.41
N THR A 234 9.63 -17.26 -9.76
CA THR A 234 11.03 -17.57 -10.08
C THR A 234 11.42 -18.95 -9.64
N THR A 235 12.24 -19.64 -10.45
CA THR A 235 12.77 -20.98 -10.18
C THR A 235 14.29 -21.00 -10.16
N VAL A 236 14.96 -19.84 -10.24
CA VAL A 236 16.42 -19.77 -10.27
C VAL A 236 16.98 -19.99 -8.87
N ILE A 237 17.72 -21.06 -8.69
CA ILE A 237 18.42 -21.38 -7.45
C ILE A 237 19.80 -20.78 -7.50
N THR A 238 20.15 -19.97 -6.48
CA THR A 238 21.45 -19.31 -6.38
C THR A 238 22.33 -19.86 -5.28
N SER A 239 21.78 -20.59 -4.32
CA SER A 239 22.55 -21.31 -3.28
C SER A 239 21.78 -22.55 -2.81
N TYR A 240 22.50 -23.61 -2.53
CA TYR A 240 21.96 -24.90 -2.14
C TYR A 240 22.21 -25.17 -0.66
N TRP A 241 21.39 -26.06 -0.08
CA TRP A 241 21.60 -26.58 1.26
C TRP A 241 23.00 -27.21 1.41
N GLY A 242 23.72 -26.83 2.48
CA GLY A 242 25.02 -27.40 2.78
C GLY A 242 26.16 -26.90 1.88
N ASP A 243 25.97 -25.82 1.13
CA ASP A 243 27.08 -25.18 0.41
C ASP A 243 28.19 -24.75 1.40
N GLY A 244 29.37 -24.35 0.87
CA GLY A 244 30.59 -24.12 1.66
C GLY A 244 30.47 -23.14 2.84
N ARG A 245 29.32 -22.50 3.04
CA ARG A 245 28.99 -21.62 4.15
C ARG A 245 28.17 -22.30 5.24
N ASN A 246 27.99 -23.62 5.20
CA ASN A 246 27.06 -24.37 6.05
C ASN A 246 25.63 -23.83 5.95
N HIS A 247 25.20 -23.53 4.73
CA HIS A 247 23.92 -22.97 4.39
C HIS A 247 22.77 -23.91 4.78
N LYS A 248 21.78 -23.39 5.51
CA LYS A 248 20.70 -24.22 6.10
C LYS A 248 19.45 -24.32 5.24
N GLY A 249 19.45 -23.69 4.07
CA GLY A 249 18.28 -23.59 3.22
C GLY A 249 18.60 -23.65 1.74
N LEU A 250 17.66 -23.22 0.97
CA LEU A 250 17.69 -23.04 -0.47
C LEU A 250 17.50 -21.55 -0.75
N ASP A 251 18.43 -20.91 -1.48
CA ASP A 251 18.25 -19.55 -1.90
C ASP A 251 17.66 -19.52 -3.32
N VAL A 252 16.48 -18.91 -3.44
CA VAL A 252 15.76 -18.72 -4.70
C VAL A 252 15.78 -17.24 -5.08
N SER A 253 16.36 -16.93 -6.24
CA SER A 253 16.57 -15.56 -6.72
C SER A 253 16.23 -15.44 -8.22
N GLY A 254 16.89 -14.54 -8.93
CA GLY A 254 16.78 -14.31 -10.37
C GLY A 254 16.62 -12.84 -10.68
N ALA A 255 16.81 -12.48 -11.95
CA ALA A 255 16.51 -11.12 -12.42
C ALA A 255 15.06 -10.80 -12.06
N ASP A 256 14.83 -9.60 -11.49
CA ASP A 256 13.49 -9.13 -11.12
C ASP A 256 12.74 -10.01 -10.09
N CYS A 257 13.44 -10.73 -9.20
CA CYS A 257 12.79 -11.57 -8.18
C CYS A 257 12.28 -10.76 -6.98
N TYR A 258 12.84 -9.61 -6.67
CA TYR A 258 12.42 -8.78 -5.54
C TYR A 258 10.91 -8.46 -5.66
N GLY A 259 10.16 -8.57 -4.56
CA GLY A 259 8.73 -8.31 -4.53
C GLY A 259 7.85 -9.39 -5.18
N LYS A 260 8.41 -10.44 -5.80
CA LYS A 260 7.62 -11.59 -6.23
C LYS A 260 7.03 -12.31 -5.04
N PRO A 261 5.83 -12.92 -5.19
CA PRO A 261 5.15 -13.57 -4.08
C PRO A 261 5.92 -14.78 -3.56
N ILE A 262 5.86 -14.92 -2.24
CA ILE A 262 6.24 -16.12 -1.51
C ILE A 262 4.96 -16.78 -1.02
N VAL A 263 4.80 -18.08 -1.28
CA VAL A 263 3.60 -18.82 -0.90
C VAL A 263 3.93 -19.90 0.12
N ALA A 264 2.94 -20.25 0.97
CA ALA A 264 3.03 -21.40 1.85
C ALA A 264 3.10 -22.68 1.00
N VAL A 265 4.14 -23.50 1.20
CA VAL A 265 4.35 -24.72 0.41
C VAL A 265 3.34 -25.81 0.73
N GLN A 266 2.65 -25.73 1.88
CA GLN A 266 1.63 -26.65 2.35
C GLN A 266 0.76 -25.98 3.40
N ASP A 267 -0.43 -26.54 3.69
CA ASP A 267 -1.29 -26.11 4.80
C ASP A 267 -0.50 -26.12 6.11
N GLY A 268 -0.76 -25.16 7.01
CA GLY A 268 -0.06 -25.11 8.28
C GLY A 268 -0.46 -23.97 9.19
N THR A 269 0.23 -23.87 10.32
CA THR A 269 0.05 -22.78 11.29
C THR A 269 1.35 -22.02 11.44
N VAL A 270 1.26 -20.67 11.41
CA VAL A 270 2.41 -19.78 11.58
C VAL A 270 2.88 -19.83 13.04
N THR A 271 4.12 -20.21 13.26
CA THR A 271 4.73 -20.34 14.60
C THR A 271 5.66 -19.19 14.93
N TRP A 272 6.12 -18.46 13.94
CA TRP A 272 6.92 -17.24 14.06
C TRP A 272 6.65 -16.34 12.87
N ALA A 273 6.57 -15.03 13.12
CA ALA A 273 6.47 -14.00 12.08
C ALA A 273 7.26 -12.77 12.53
N ASN A 274 8.02 -12.18 11.62
CA ASN A 274 8.76 -10.95 11.85
C ASN A 274 8.41 -9.90 10.80
N HIS A 275 7.92 -8.74 11.26
CA HIS A 275 7.47 -7.63 10.43
C HIS A 275 8.44 -6.45 10.45
N SER A 276 9.52 -6.50 11.26
CA SER A 276 10.48 -5.41 11.37
C SER A 276 11.82 -5.88 11.94
N GLY A 277 12.89 -5.18 11.57
CA GLY A 277 14.22 -5.35 12.15
C GLY A 277 14.97 -6.59 11.66
N TRP A 278 16.03 -6.95 12.40
CA TRP A 278 17.05 -7.93 12.02
C TRP A 278 16.57 -9.39 11.97
N GLY A 279 15.56 -9.75 12.79
CA GLY A 279 15.01 -11.11 12.81
C GLY A 279 16.01 -12.24 13.08
N GLY A 280 17.10 -11.97 13.81
CA GLY A 280 18.15 -12.96 14.06
C GLY A 280 18.94 -13.35 12.81
N GLY A 281 19.03 -12.45 11.82
CA GLY A 281 19.67 -12.67 10.52
C GLY A 281 18.68 -13.00 9.41
N TYR A 282 17.49 -13.55 9.73
CA TYR A 282 16.46 -13.89 8.75
C TYR A 282 15.72 -12.68 8.17
N GLY A 283 15.87 -11.48 8.79
CA GLY A 283 15.12 -10.30 8.38
C GLY A 283 13.62 -10.47 8.62
N LEU A 284 12.80 -9.92 7.73
CA LEU A 284 11.36 -10.18 7.71
C LEU A 284 11.11 -11.61 7.22
N GLY A 285 10.15 -12.29 7.85
CA GLY A 285 9.91 -13.67 7.47
C GLY A 285 8.82 -14.36 8.29
N ALA A 286 8.57 -15.63 7.96
CA ALA A 286 7.61 -16.47 8.65
C ALA A 286 8.14 -17.90 8.81
N TYR A 287 7.76 -18.57 9.91
CA TYR A 287 7.92 -20.00 10.11
C TYR A 287 6.55 -20.63 10.20
N ILE A 288 6.36 -21.76 9.50
CA ILE A 288 5.09 -22.46 9.41
C ILE A 288 5.30 -23.90 9.85
N SER A 289 4.48 -24.36 10.79
CA SER A 289 4.39 -25.77 11.20
C SER A 289 3.33 -26.46 10.36
N HIS A 290 3.69 -27.59 9.77
CA HIS A 290 2.80 -28.44 8.95
C HIS A 290 2.31 -29.68 9.69
N GLY A 291 2.68 -29.83 10.98
CA GLY A 291 2.42 -31.04 11.76
C GLY A 291 3.55 -32.07 11.64
N ASP A 292 3.44 -33.15 12.39
CA ASP A 292 4.36 -34.34 12.38
C ASP A 292 5.86 -34.00 12.44
N GLY A 293 6.21 -32.88 13.13
CA GLY A 293 7.58 -32.40 13.25
C GLY A 293 8.11 -31.67 11.99
N ILE A 294 7.29 -31.50 10.97
CA ILE A 294 7.67 -30.79 9.73
C ILE A 294 7.38 -29.30 9.87
N SER A 295 8.35 -28.47 9.53
CA SER A 295 8.16 -27.01 9.45
C SER A 295 8.98 -26.40 8.31
N THR A 296 8.57 -25.22 7.87
CA THR A 296 9.27 -24.45 6.85
C THR A 296 9.57 -23.04 7.35
N ARG A 297 10.66 -22.45 6.85
CA ARG A 297 11.07 -21.08 7.13
C ARG A 297 11.23 -20.32 5.84
N TYR A 298 10.75 -19.08 5.85
CA TYR A 298 10.79 -18.15 4.74
C TYR A 298 11.40 -16.85 5.24
N ALA A 299 12.51 -16.44 4.65
CA ALA A 299 13.30 -15.31 5.16
C ALA A 299 13.63 -14.28 4.08
N HIS A 300 14.24 -13.18 4.51
CA HIS A 300 14.68 -12.04 3.70
C HIS A 300 13.55 -11.35 2.95
N MET A 301 12.29 -11.47 3.45
CA MET A 301 11.12 -10.85 2.85
C MET A 301 11.24 -9.33 2.80
N SER A 302 10.67 -8.72 1.77
CA SER A 302 10.38 -7.27 1.75
C SER A 302 9.16 -6.95 2.61
N GLN A 303 8.23 -7.92 2.72
CA GLN A 303 7.05 -7.82 3.56
C GLN A 303 6.61 -9.22 4.01
N CYS A 304 6.31 -9.37 5.31
CA CYS A 304 5.64 -10.54 5.87
C CYS A 304 4.15 -10.20 6.05
N LEU A 305 3.25 -11.06 5.56
CA LEU A 305 1.81 -10.82 5.52
C LEU A 305 1.02 -11.59 6.57
N VAL A 306 1.67 -12.50 7.30
CA VAL A 306 1.03 -13.41 8.25
C VAL A 306 1.51 -13.14 9.67
N ASN A 307 0.68 -13.49 10.66
CA ASN A 307 0.97 -13.32 12.07
C ASN A 307 1.10 -14.67 12.77
N VAL A 308 1.76 -14.71 13.91
CA VAL A 308 1.84 -15.92 14.73
C VAL A 308 0.44 -16.37 15.13
N GLY A 309 0.14 -17.65 14.92
CA GLY A 309 -1.16 -18.27 15.16
C GLY A 309 -2.08 -18.32 13.93
N ASP A 310 -1.76 -17.62 12.85
CA ASP A 310 -2.53 -17.71 11.61
C ASP A 310 -2.46 -19.14 11.03
N THR A 311 -3.60 -19.62 10.52
CA THR A 311 -3.66 -20.83 9.69
C THR A 311 -3.54 -20.42 8.24
N VAL A 312 -2.61 -20.99 7.52
CA VAL A 312 -2.38 -20.75 6.08
C VAL A 312 -2.73 -21.97 5.25
N LYS A 313 -3.15 -21.74 4.02
CA LYS A 313 -3.41 -22.76 3.01
C LYS A 313 -2.24 -22.89 2.05
N GLN A 314 -2.04 -24.07 1.50
CA GLN A 314 -1.09 -24.30 0.42
C GLN A 314 -1.35 -23.31 -0.73
N GLY A 315 -0.30 -22.66 -1.23
CA GLY A 315 -0.40 -21.63 -2.27
C GLY A 315 -0.82 -20.25 -1.79
N GLN A 316 -1.22 -20.11 -0.51
CA GLN A 316 -1.52 -18.81 0.05
C GLN A 316 -0.26 -17.93 0.07
N VAL A 317 -0.36 -16.70 -0.42
CA VAL A 317 0.73 -15.72 -0.34
C VAL A 317 0.95 -15.33 1.13
N ILE A 318 2.17 -15.50 1.62
CA ILE A 318 2.58 -15.21 3.00
C ILE A 318 3.54 -14.05 3.11
N GLY A 319 4.07 -13.57 1.99
CA GLY A 319 5.00 -12.45 1.92
C GLY A 319 5.53 -12.25 0.51
N TYR A 320 6.52 -11.39 0.41
CA TYR A 320 7.18 -11.08 -0.85
C TYR A 320 8.69 -11.18 -0.72
N ILE A 321 9.38 -11.61 -1.78
CA ILE A 321 10.84 -11.68 -1.83
C ILE A 321 11.43 -10.29 -1.57
N GLY A 322 12.45 -10.22 -0.74
CA GLY A 322 13.13 -8.98 -0.37
C GLY A 322 14.64 -9.14 -0.22
N ASN A 323 15.23 -8.24 0.56
CA ASN A 323 16.65 -8.19 0.85
C ASN A 323 16.89 -7.73 2.29
N THR A 324 16.07 -8.21 3.24
CA THR A 324 16.15 -7.82 4.67
C THR A 324 16.98 -8.83 5.47
N GLY A 325 17.49 -8.40 6.65
CA GLY A 325 18.32 -9.27 7.48
C GLY A 325 19.76 -9.38 6.97
N ASP A 326 20.35 -10.57 7.10
CA ASP A 326 21.72 -10.88 6.63
C ASP A 326 21.67 -11.36 5.17
N SER A 327 21.47 -10.44 4.25
CA SER A 327 21.24 -10.70 2.84
C SER A 327 22.06 -9.74 1.96
N TYR A 328 22.70 -10.27 0.92
CA TYR A 328 23.54 -9.51 0.00
C TYR A 328 22.87 -9.21 -1.35
N GLY A 329 21.62 -9.58 -1.51
CA GLY A 329 20.83 -9.37 -2.72
C GLY A 329 19.44 -9.94 -2.60
N ALA A 330 18.51 -9.52 -3.47
CA ALA A 330 17.14 -9.99 -3.42
C ALA A 330 17.04 -11.50 -3.63
N HIS A 331 16.51 -12.22 -2.65
CA HIS A 331 16.24 -13.65 -2.73
C HIS A 331 15.25 -14.09 -1.64
N LEU A 332 14.63 -15.25 -1.81
CA LEU A 332 14.03 -16.01 -0.73
C LEU A 332 15.06 -16.98 -0.20
N HIS A 333 15.35 -16.96 1.09
CA HIS A 333 15.96 -18.05 1.81
C HIS A 333 14.86 -18.96 2.35
N PHE A 334 14.83 -20.20 1.89
CA PHE A 334 13.81 -21.20 2.22
C PHE A 334 14.41 -22.41 2.91
N GLU A 335 13.87 -22.77 4.10
CA GLU A 335 14.29 -23.98 4.82
C GLU A 335 13.13 -24.98 4.95
N VAL A 336 13.42 -26.26 4.78
CA VAL A 336 12.61 -27.37 5.30
C VAL A 336 13.29 -27.92 6.54
N ARG A 337 12.50 -28.16 7.59
CA ARG A 337 13.02 -28.66 8.86
C ARG A 337 12.20 -29.86 9.34
N ILE A 338 12.91 -30.90 9.79
CA ILE A 338 12.31 -32.06 10.41
C ILE A 338 12.77 -32.11 11.87
N ASN A 339 11.82 -32.07 12.80
CA ASN A 339 12.09 -31.96 14.24
C ASN A 339 13.08 -30.82 14.56
N ASP A 340 12.86 -29.68 13.93
CA ASP A 340 13.67 -28.45 14.01
C ASP A 340 15.12 -28.59 13.51
N VAL A 341 15.46 -29.64 12.78
CA VAL A 341 16.73 -29.79 12.08
C VAL A 341 16.56 -29.47 10.61
N ALA A 342 17.36 -28.51 10.09
CA ALA A 342 17.33 -28.16 8.68
C ALA A 342 17.80 -29.34 7.81
N VAL A 343 17.06 -29.59 6.73
CA VAL A 343 17.33 -30.64 5.76
C VAL A 343 17.38 -30.06 4.36
N ASP A 344 17.90 -30.83 3.39
CA ASP A 344 17.93 -30.42 1.99
C ASP A 344 16.50 -30.23 1.46
N ALA A 345 16.13 -28.95 1.24
CA ALA A 345 14.78 -28.55 0.85
C ALA A 345 14.37 -29.12 -0.52
N LEU A 346 15.32 -29.32 -1.46
CA LEU A 346 15.02 -29.86 -2.79
C LEU A 346 14.47 -31.27 -2.78
N LYS A 347 14.70 -32.03 -1.71
CA LYS A 347 14.11 -33.39 -1.56
C LYS A 347 12.61 -33.35 -1.30
N TYR A 348 12.08 -32.20 -0.87
CA TYR A 348 10.67 -32.01 -0.48
C TYR A 348 9.90 -31.18 -1.51
N LEU A 349 10.59 -30.43 -2.34
CA LEU A 349 10.00 -29.57 -3.35
C LEU A 349 9.83 -30.30 -4.70
N PRO A 350 8.86 -29.87 -5.54
CA PRO A 350 8.84 -30.32 -6.93
C PRO A 350 10.11 -29.86 -7.65
N SER A 351 10.62 -30.69 -8.55
CA SER A 351 11.80 -30.31 -9.35
C SER A 351 11.48 -29.09 -10.18
N PRO A 352 12.28 -28.01 -10.11
CA PRO A 352 12.13 -26.89 -11.03
C PRO A 352 12.44 -27.37 -12.45
N GLN A 353 11.48 -27.19 -13.37
CA GLN A 353 11.64 -27.54 -14.79
C GLN A 353 12.40 -26.44 -15.54
#